data_5ebaf3ed02abfa3e7a03a5ef31b58fcf
#
_entry.id   5ebaf3ed02abfa3e7a03a5ef31b58fcf
#
_cell.length_a   1.000
_cell.length_b   1.000
_cell.length_c   1.000
_cell.angle_alpha   90.00
_cell.angle_beta   90.00
_cell.angle_gamma   90.00
#
_symmetry.space_group_name_H-M   'P 1'
#
loop_
_entity.id
_entity.type
_entity.pdbx_description
1 polymer ?
#
loop_
_entity_poly.entity_id
_entity_poly.type
_entity_poly.pdbx_seq_one_letter_code
_entity_poly.pdbx_strand_id
1 'polypeptide(L)'
;MRLGSKWNRRSFLGSLGVIAGSVLAPRKLFASKSATGSSGFGKSGNPYEELGVTTVINCQGTMTMLGGSVIRPELEAVMAQAGRHFVRMSELEVAAGKRIAEMLKLPEGYTALVTSGAAAAMQSGLAGILTGDNEAFIRQIPDLTGMKSEVIIQKSHRNPFDHQLRTTGVKLIDVETRDDLRQAISPRTAMMHFSNFANSQGQIKVDEWVKLAKEYKVPCMNDAAADTPPVSHLWDYANMGYDLVTFSGGKAIRGPQCAGMLIGRKDLVAYALLNNSPHEDTIGRSQKVGKEEIIGMVKALELYLNEDHEALTKEWQDRLESISRQITKVPGVTTSFFVPEIANHVPHMRIIFDPAKISVTPKEVSQLLKDSKPSIVMSVGEEQPGLGMNSFMLQPGEDKIVANQLVRILREHSTGT
;
A
#
# COMPACT_ATOMS: atom_id res chain seq x y z
N MET A 1 -34.21 -32.14 -17.67
CA MET A 1 -35.19 -31.64 -16.70
C MET A 1 -34.89 -30.17 -16.46
N ARG A 2 -35.78 -29.28 -17.00
CA ARG A 2 -35.62 -27.83 -16.92
C ARG A 2 -36.16 -27.35 -15.57
N LEU A 3 -35.43 -26.53 -14.82
CA LEU A 3 -35.97 -25.66 -13.80
C LEU A 3 -35.34 -24.27 -13.96
N GLY A 4 -36.05 -23.46 -14.75
CA GLY A 4 -35.82 -22.02 -14.79
C GLY A 4 -36.63 -21.37 -13.70
N SER A 5 -36.00 -20.65 -12.80
CA SER A 5 -36.70 -19.70 -11.91
C SER A 5 -36.31 -18.27 -12.30
N LYS A 6 -37.25 -17.61 -12.98
CA LYS A 6 -37.21 -16.16 -13.22
C LYS A 6 -37.46 -15.44 -11.90
N TRP A 7 -36.48 -14.78 -11.36
CA TRP A 7 -36.68 -13.82 -10.27
C TRP A 7 -37.30 -12.52 -10.82
N ASN A 8 -38.50 -12.23 -10.38
CA ASN A 8 -39.27 -11.05 -10.80
C ASN A 8 -39.20 -9.96 -9.70
N ARG A 9 -38.74 -8.76 -10.08
CA ARG A 9 -38.60 -7.57 -9.18
C ARG A 9 -39.88 -7.16 -8.43
N ARG A 10 -40.99 -7.71 -8.76
CA ARG A 10 -42.28 -7.43 -8.09
C ARG A 10 -42.52 -8.20 -6.79
N SER A 11 -41.73 -9.19 -6.47
CA SER A 11 -41.91 -10.01 -5.27
C SER A 11 -41.25 -9.44 -4.00
N PHE A 12 -40.49 -8.36 -4.12
CA PHE A 12 -39.80 -7.75 -2.95
C PHE A 12 -40.61 -6.65 -2.25
N LEU A 13 -41.70 -6.19 -2.85
CA LEU A 13 -42.57 -5.12 -2.28
C LEU A 13 -43.88 -5.65 -1.68
N GLY A 14 -44.10 -6.96 -1.58
CA GLY A 14 -45.34 -7.59 -1.18
C GLY A 14 -45.46 -8.06 0.27
N SER A 15 -44.44 -7.93 1.12
CA SER A 15 -44.46 -8.48 2.48
C SER A 15 -44.46 -7.45 3.62
N LEU A 16 -44.94 -6.24 3.38
CA LEU A 16 -45.22 -5.24 4.42
C LEU A 16 -46.73 -4.94 4.42
N GLY A 17 -47.51 -5.88 4.91
CA GLY A 17 -48.93 -5.69 5.08
C GLY A 17 -49.49 -6.62 6.15
N VAL A 18 -50.01 -5.99 7.22
CA VAL A 18 -50.96 -6.50 8.20
C VAL A 18 -50.45 -7.41 9.31
N ILE A 19 -50.12 -6.83 10.45
CA ILE A 19 -50.66 -7.28 11.76
C ILE A 19 -51.05 -6.01 12.51
N ALA A 20 -52.33 -5.65 12.43
CA ALA A 20 -53.00 -4.82 13.40
C ALA A 20 -53.75 -5.76 14.34
N GLY A 21 -53.35 -5.81 15.60
CA GLY A 21 -53.96 -6.63 16.63
C GLY A 21 -53.47 -6.16 17.99
N SER A 22 -54.27 -5.27 18.57
CA SER A 22 -54.22 -4.69 19.90
C SER A 22 -53.87 -5.65 21.03
N VAL A 23 -52.83 -5.31 21.82
CA VAL A 23 -52.85 -5.53 23.28
C VAL A 23 -52.20 -4.30 23.93
N LEU A 24 -53.03 -3.53 24.64
CA LEU A 24 -52.60 -2.53 25.60
C LEU A 24 -51.97 -3.24 26.80
N ALA A 25 -50.65 -3.16 26.93
CA ALA A 25 -49.95 -3.39 28.19
C ALA A 25 -49.05 -2.19 28.50
N PRO A 26 -48.90 -1.80 29.76
CA PRO A 26 -48.39 -0.48 30.13
C PRO A 26 -46.93 -0.33 29.78
N ARG A 27 -46.61 0.70 28.99
CA ARG A 27 -45.27 1.22 28.80
C ARG A 27 -44.76 1.76 30.12
N LYS A 28 -44.21 0.88 30.96
CA LYS A 28 -43.17 1.25 31.91
C LYS A 28 -41.87 0.78 31.36
N LEU A 29 -40.93 1.72 31.36
CA LEU A 29 -39.50 1.56 31.19
C LEU A 29 -39.02 1.27 29.77
N PHE A 30 -38.37 2.22 29.28
CA PHE A 30 -36.99 2.53 29.66
C PHE A 30 -36.85 4.07 29.68
N ALA A 31 -37.05 4.64 30.85
CA ALA A 31 -36.36 5.90 31.16
C ALA A 31 -34.86 5.51 31.20
N SER A 32 -34.22 5.59 30.06
CA SER A 32 -32.80 5.70 29.98
C SER A 32 -32.44 6.85 30.92
N LYS A 33 -31.78 6.55 32.04
CA LYS A 33 -31.00 7.54 32.75
C LYS A 33 -30.18 8.21 31.66
N SER A 34 -30.47 9.47 31.40
CA SER A 34 -29.54 10.32 30.68
C SER A 34 -28.24 10.26 31.45
N ALA A 35 -27.31 9.48 30.94
CA ALA A 35 -25.94 9.53 31.36
C ALA A 35 -25.45 10.92 31.00
N THR A 36 -25.57 11.83 31.96
CA THR A 36 -24.88 13.11 31.93
C THR A 36 -23.41 12.79 31.77
N GLY A 37 -22.88 13.06 30.60
CA GLY A 37 -21.43 13.04 30.37
C GLY A 37 -20.84 11.83 29.65
N SER A 38 -21.49 11.22 28.66
CA SER A 38 -20.74 10.42 27.70
C SER A 38 -20.13 11.37 26.67
N SER A 39 -18.83 11.66 26.79
CA SER A 39 -18.06 12.14 25.65
C SER A 39 -18.29 11.12 24.52
N GLY A 40 -18.87 11.52 23.37
CA GLY A 40 -19.05 10.60 22.25
C GLY A 40 -17.67 10.13 21.77
N PHE A 41 -17.63 8.95 21.13
CA PHE A 41 -16.41 8.37 20.56
C PHE A 41 -15.57 9.43 19.79
N GLY A 42 -14.25 9.45 20.01
CA GLY A 42 -13.30 10.38 19.38
C GLY A 42 -13.24 11.77 20.01
N LYS A 43 -13.88 12.02 21.17
CA LYS A 43 -13.87 13.32 21.84
C LYS A 43 -12.81 13.45 22.94
N SER A 44 -12.31 12.36 23.46
CA SER A 44 -11.44 12.31 24.64
C SER A 44 -9.94 12.19 24.30
N GLY A 45 -9.51 12.44 23.06
CA GLY A 45 -8.12 12.37 22.65
C GLY A 45 -7.84 11.28 21.64
N ASN A 46 -7.15 10.19 22.03
CA ASN A 46 -6.75 9.14 21.10
C ASN A 46 -7.89 8.10 20.88
N PRO A 47 -8.53 8.05 19.70
CA PRO A 47 -9.64 7.15 19.44
C PRO A 47 -9.26 5.67 19.49
N TYR A 48 -7.98 5.33 19.28
CA TYR A 48 -7.51 3.94 19.39
C TYR A 48 -7.52 3.46 20.84
N GLU A 49 -7.13 4.32 21.78
CA GLU A 49 -7.17 4.00 23.22
C GLU A 49 -8.61 3.83 23.70
N GLU A 50 -9.55 4.61 23.17
CA GLU A 50 -11.00 4.43 23.44
C GLU A 50 -11.52 3.04 22.98
N LEU A 51 -10.89 2.45 21.95
CA LEU A 51 -11.18 1.09 21.47
C LEU A 51 -10.36 0.01 22.20
N GLY A 52 -9.48 0.38 23.15
CA GLY A 52 -8.57 -0.55 23.79
C GLY A 52 -7.39 -0.99 22.92
N VAL A 53 -7.08 -0.24 21.86
CA VAL A 53 -5.97 -0.51 20.95
C VAL A 53 -4.76 0.31 21.35
N THR A 54 -3.60 -0.35 21.54
CA THR A 54 -2.35 0.31 21.87
C THR A 54 -1.74 0.94 20.63
N THR A 55 -1.44 2.24 20.68
CA THR A 55 -0.64 2.92 19.65
C THR A 55 0.83 2.57 19.79
N VAL A 56 1.57 2.63 18.67
CA VAL A 56 2.97 2.23 18.61
C VAL A 56 3.86 3.32 18.02
N ILE A 57 5.10 3.41 18.49
CA ILE A 57 6.16 4.14 17.82
C ILE A 57 6.70 3.24 16.71
N ASN A 58 6.61 3.72 15.47
CA ASN A 58 6.92 2.93 14.30
C ASN A 58 8.35 3.18 13.81
N CYS A 59 9.26 2.25 14.12
CA CYS A 59 10.64 2.23 13.60
C CYS A 59 10.81 1.28 12.40
N GLN A 60 9.72 0.68 11.90
CA GLN A 60 9.76 -0.32 10.82
C GLN A 60 9.48 0.29 9.44
N GLY A 61 8.87 1.49 9.40
CA GLY A 61 8.46 2.17 8.17
C GLY A 61 7.03 1.87 7.77
N THR A 62 6.71 2.12 6.50
CA THR A 62 5.33 2.13 5.99
C THR A 62 4.75 0.73 5.74
N MET A 63 4.68 -0.07 6.79
CA MET A 63 4.12 -1.42 6.76
C MET A 63 2.61 -1.40 6.90
N THR A 64 1.91 -2.16 6.04
CA THR A 64 0.43 -2.23 6.06
C THR A 64 -0.13 -2.65 7.43
N MET A 65 0.52 -3.61 8.12
CA MET A 65 0.10 -4.06 9.45
C MET A 65 0.23 -2.99 10.55
N LEU A 66 0.94 -1.90 10.28
CA LEU A 66 1.08 -0.74 11.18
C LEU A 66 0.28 0.47 10.71
N GLY A 67 -0.56 0.32 9.68
CA GLY A 67 -1.38 1.39 9.13
C GLY A 67 -0.67 2.25 8.08
N GLY A 68 0.49 1.82 7.58
CA GLY A 68 1.25 2.51 6.52
C GLY A 68 1.98 3.74 7.03
N SER A 69 1.58 4.92 6.61
CA SER A 69 2.14 6.20 7.03
C SER A 69 1.15 7.02 7.85
N VAL A 70 1.66 7.96 8.64
CA VAL A 70 0.83 9.00 9.25
C VAL A 70 0.55 10.06 8.19
N ILE A 71 -0.73 10.34 7.93
CA ILE A 71 -1.13 11.37 6.96
C ILE A 71 -0.72 12.76 7.45
N ARG A 72 -0.57 13.69 6.50
CA ARG A 72 -0.24 15.08 6.84
C ARG A 72 -1.47 15.84 7.34
N PRO A 73 -1.33 16.79 8.27
CA PRO A 73 -2.47 17.58 8.76
C PRO A 73 -3.26 18.29 7.65
N GLU A 74 -2.59 18.72 6.56
CA GLU A 74 -3.21 19.36 5.41
C GLU A 74 -4.21 18.45 4.69
N LEU A 75 -4.02 17.12 4.78
CA LEU A 75 -4.95 16.15 4.19
C LEU A 75 -6.24 16.06 4.99
N GLU A 76 -6.18 16.16 6.31
CA GLU A 76 -7.36 16.07 7.17
C GLU A 76 -8.40 17.11 6.77
N ALA A 77 -7.99 18.36 6.58
CA ALA A 77 -8.88 19.45 6.20
C ALA A 77 -9.54 19.24 4.83
N VAL A 78 -8.74 18.86 3.81
CA VAL A 78 -9.24 18.69 2.45
C VAL A 78 -10.12 17.45 2.30
N MET A 79 -9.80 16.36 2.97
CA MET A 79 -10.62 15.14 2.99
C MET A 79 -11.96 15.39 3.71
N ALA A 80 -11.93 16.09 4.87
CA ALA A 80 -13.15 16.49 5.57
C ALA A 80 -14.04 17.41 4.72
N GLN A 81 -13.45 18.31 3.93
CA GLN A 81 -14.19 19.14 3.00
C GLN A 81 -14.80 18.31 1.86
N ALA A 82 -14.04 17.40 1.26
CA ALA A 82 -14.52 16.49 0.21
C ALA A 82 -15.71 15.65 0.69
N GLY A 83 -15.68 15.19 1.94
CA GLY A 83 -16.75 14.42 2.56
C GLY A 83 -18.11 15.12 2.63
N ARG A 84 -18.15 16.45 2.52
CA ARG A 84 -19.38 17.26 2.60
C ARG A 84 -20.12 17.41 1.25
N HIS A 85 -19.55 16.86 0.15
CA HIS A 85 -20.10 17.03 -1.19
C HIS A 85 -20.33 15.69 -1.88
N PHE A 86 -21.37 15.60 -2.68
CA PHE A 86 -21.54 14.52 -3.63
C PHE A 86 -20.91 14.88 -4.96
N VAL A 87 -20.32 13.89 -5.62
CA VAL A 87 -19.72 14.00 -6.96
C VAL A 87 -20.08 12.78 -7.80
N ARG A 88 -19.99 12.91 -9.12
CA ARG A 88 -19.99 11.74 -10.00
C ARG A 88 -18.60 11.11 -9.95
N MET A 89 -18.53 9.89 -9.45
CA MET A 89 -17.24 9.22 -9.23
C MET A 89 -16.44 9.06 -10.52
N SER A 90 -17.09 8.72 -11.64
CA SER A 90 -16.43 8.60 -12.94
C SER A 90 -15.80 9.92 -13.44
N GLU A 91 -16.42 11.06 -13.16
CA GLU A 91 -15.86 12.38 -13.47
C GLU A 91 -14.67 12.69 -12.54
N LEU A 92 -14.79 12.38 -11.25
CA LEU A 92 -13.74 12.61 -10.26
C LEU A 92 -12.48 11.81 -10.58
N GLU A 93 -12.62 10.53 -10.92
CA GLU A 93 -11.48 9.65 -11.21
C GLU A 93 -10.73 10.11 -12.45
N VAL A 94 -11.42 10.49 -13.51
CA VAL A 94 -10.82 11.05 -14.73
C VAL A 94 -10.12 12.38 -14.43
N ALA A 95 -10.75 13.27 -13.68
CA ALA A 95 -10.18 14.58 -13.31
C ALA A 95 -8.94 14.42 -12.41
N ALA A 96 -9.00 13.53 -11.43
CA ALA A 96 -7.85 13.22 -10.56
C ALA A 96 -6.69 12.63 -11.36
N GLY A 97 -6.96 11.67 -12.25
CA GLY A 97 -5.94 11.07 -13.12
C GLY A 97 -5.27 12.10 -14.02
N LYS A 98 -6.04 13.00 -14.62
CA LYS A 98 -5.51 14.11 -15.42
C LYS A 98 -4.63 15.03 -14.57
N ARG A 99 -5.09 15.43 -13.38
CA ARG A 99 -4.33 16.29 -12.46
C ARG A 99 -3.00 15.64 -12.04
N ILE A 100 -3.00 14.34 -11.72
CA ILE A 100 -1.79 13.58 -11.42
C ILE A 100 -0.83 13.58 -12.61
N ALA A 101 -1.32 13.30 -13.81
CA ALA A 101 -0.51 13.28 -15.02
C ALA A 101 0.15 14.64 -15.30
N GLU A 102 -0.57 15.75 -15.09
CA GLU A 102 -0.05 17.11 -15.19
C GLU A 102 1.04 17.39 -14.16
N MET A 103 0.82 17.05 -12.88
CA MET A 103 1.79 17.24 -11.81
C MET A 103 3.08 16.46 -12.04
N LEU A 104 2.98 15.22 -12.52
CA LEU A 104 4.11 14.35 -12.81
C LEU A 104 4.74 14.60 -14.17
N LYS A 105 4.15 15.47 -15.01
CA LYS A 105 4.59 15.74 -16.39
C LYS A 105 4.77 14.44 -17.18
N LEU A 106 3.78 13.56 -17.09
CA LEU A 106 3.84 12.26 -17.76
C LEU A 106 3.96 12.40 -19.28
N PRO A 107 4.53 11.42 -19.98
CA PRO A 107 4.62 11.42 -21.43
C PRO A 107 3.25 11.60 -22.10
N GLU A 108 3.24 12.16 -23.31
CA GLU A 108 2.02 12.20 -24.11
C GLU A 108 1.42 10.80 -24.27
N GLY A 109 0.10 10.69 -24.15
CA GLY A 109 -0.59 9.40 -24.20
C GLY A 109 -0.66 8.65 -22.87
N TYR A 110 -0.09 9.21 -21.78
CA TYR A 110 -0.19 8.66 -20.43
C TYR A 110 -1.20 9.44 -19.57
N THR A 111 -1.71 8.75 -18.54
CA THR A 111 -2.59 9.31 -17.52
C THR A 111 -2.43 8.49 -16.23
N ALA A 112 -3.25 8.81 -15.22
CA ALA A 112 -3.29 8.03 -13.97
C ALA A 112 -4.73 7.69 -13.56
N LEU A 113 -4.86 6.72 -12.67
CA LEU A 113 -6.08 6.35 -11.96
C LEU A 113 -5.75 6.22 -10.48
N VAL A 114 -6.54 6.81 -9.61
CA VAL A 114 -6.45 6.55 -8.17
C VAL A 114 -7.15 5.23 -7.87
N THR A 115 -6.45 4.33 -7.21
CA THR A 115 -6.93 2.98 -6.89
C THR A 115 -6.95 2.74 -5.38
N SER A 116 -7.58 1.67 -4.94
CA SER A 116 -7.55 1.25 -3.53
C SER A 116 -6.20 0.59 -3.17
N GLY A 117 -5.11 1.36 -3.31
CA GLY A 117 -3.72 0.93 -3.12
C GLY A 117 -3.10 0.29 -4.36
N ALA A 118 -1.78 0.05 -4.31
CA ALA A 118 -1.01 -0.54 -5.42
C ALA A 118 -1.48 -1.96 -5.79
N ALA A 119 -1.92 -2.74 -4.81
CA ALA A 119 -2.45 -4.09 -5.04
C ALA A 119 -3.71 -4.06 -5.94
N ALA A 120 -4.62 -3.12 -5.69
CA ALA A 120 -5.78 -2.89 -6.54
C ALA A 120 -5.38 -2.37 -7.94
N ALA A 121 -4.34 -1.53 -8.00
CA ALA A 121 -3.79 -1.05 -9.27
C ALA A 121 -3.26 -2.20 -10.15
N MET A 122 -2.53 -3.16 -9.55
CA MET A 122 -2.07 -4.36 -10.27
C MET A 122 -3.23 -5.18 -10.81
N GLN A 123 -4.24 -5.46 -9.97
CA GLN A 123 -5.40 -6.27 -10.38
C GLN A 123 -6.20 -5.58 -11.49
N SER A 124 -6.59 -4.31 -11.29
CA SER A 124 -7.40 -3.58 -12.27
C SER A 124 -6.63 -3.29 -13.56
N GLY A 125 -5.33 -3.01 -13.49
CA GLY A 125 -4.47 -2.82 -14.65
C GLY A 125 -4.38 -4.08 -15.51
N LEU A 126 -4.14 -5.23 -14.89
CA LEU A 126 -4.14 -6.51 -15.60
C LEU A 126 -5.54 -6.87 -16.14
N ALA A 127 -6.60 -6.67 -15.36
CA ALA A 127 -7.97 -6.88 -15.82
C ALA A 127 -8.28 -6.05 -17.07
N GLY A 128 -7.87 -4.77 -17.08
CA GLY A 128 -8.00 -3.89 -18.25
C GLY A 128 -7.24 -4.40 -19.48
N ILE A 129 -6.02 -4.95 -19.31
CA ILE A 129 -5.26 -5.57 -20.39
C ILE A 129 -5.98 -6.82 -20.94
N LEU A 130 -6.61 -7.61 -20.08
CA LEU A 130 -7.31 -8.83 -20.47
C LEU A 130 -8.62 -8.57 -21.20
N THR A 131 -9.37 -7.58 -20.78
CA THR A 131 -10.75 -7.34 -21.23
C THR A 131 -10.88 -6.25 -22.29
N GLY A 132 -9.95 -5.29 -22.30
CA GLY A 132 -10.18 -4.05 -23.04
C GLY A 132 -11.48 -3.37 -22.56
N ASP A 133 -12.28 -2.90 -23.49
CA ASP A 133 -13.62 -2.33 -23.31
C ASP A 133 -14.77 -3.32 -23.51
N ASN A 134 -14.47 -4.61 -23.61
CA ASN A 134 -15.48 -5.66 -23.86
C ASN A 134 -16.24 -5.96 -22.56
N GLU A 135 -17.48 -5.48 -22.45
CA GLU A 135 -18.34 -5.71 -21.29
C GLU A 135 -18.56 -7.19 -20.94
N ALA A 136 -18.62 -8.07 -21.94
CA ALA A 136 -18.83 -9.50 -21.68
C ALA A 136 -17.59 -10.09 -20.97
N PHE A 137 -16.40 -9.72 -21.39
CA PHE A 137 -15.14 -10.15 -20.75
C PHE A 137 -14.96 -9.52 -19.37
N ILE A 138 -15.34 -8.26 -19.17
CA ILE A 138 -15.31 -7.59 -17.86
C ILE A 138 -16.13 -8.38 -16.84
N ARG A 139 -17.32 -8.84 -17.21
CA ARG A 139 -18.21 -9.64 -16.33
C ARG A 139 -17.77 -11.09 -16.19
N GLN A 140 -16.98 -11.60 -17.13
CA GLN A 140 -16.57 -13.00 -17.18
C GLN A 140 -15.36 -13.30 -16.28
N ILE A 141 -14.44 -12.34 -16.08
CA ILE A 141 -13.28 -12.52 -15.20
C ILE A 141 -13.75 -13.00 -13.81
N PRO A 142 -13.13 -14.03 -13.22
CA PRO A 142 -11.82 -14.63 -13.54
C PRO A 142 -11.85 -15.84 -14.51
N ASP A 143 -12.96 -16.15 -15.15
CA ASP A 143 -12.98 -17.13 -16.24
C ASP A 143 -12.38 -16.48 -17.50
N LEU A 144 -11.20 -16.94 -17.91
CA LEU A 144 -10.46 -16.41 -19.05
C LEU A 144 -10.73 -17.16 -20.37
N THR A 145 -11.83 -17.92 -20.47
CA THR A 145 -12.21 -18.58 -21.72
C THR A 145 -12.37 -17.55 -22.85
N GLY A 146 -11.60 -17.72 -23.92
CA GLY A 146 -11.58 -16.78 -25.05
C GLY A 146 -10.66 -15.57 -24.89
N MET A 147 -9.99 -15.42 -23.76
CA MET A 147 -9.02 -14.35 -23.46
C MET A 147 -7.60 -14.89 -23.36
N LYS A 148 -6.62 -13.99 -23.37
CA LYS A 148 -5.25 -14.32 -22.96
C LYS A 148 -5.25 -14.69 -21.48
N SER A 149 -4.34 -15.59 -21.05
CA SER A 149 -4.42 -16.19 -19.72
C SER A 149 -3.08 -16.36 -19.01
N GLU A 150 -2.00 -15.83 -19.58
CA GLU A 150 -0.66 -16.00 -19.03
C GLU A 150 0.00 -14.64 -18.77
N VAL A 151 0.66 -14.51 -17.61
CA VAL A 151 1.51 -13.37 -17.27
C VAL A 151 2.92 -13.88 -17.00
N ILE A 152 3.90 -13.30 -17.67
CA ILE A 152 5.31 -13.66 -17.49
C ILE A 152 5.92 -12.82 -16.37
N ILE A 153 6.65 -13.46 -15.48
CA ILE A 153 7.35 -12.86 -14.34
C ILE A 153 8.69 -13.54 -14.13
N GLN A 154 9.73 -12.80 -13.70
CA GLN A 154 10.97 -13.46 -13.28
C GLN A 154 10.72 -14.28 -12.01
N LYS A 155 11.29 -15.46 -11.91
CA LYS A 155 11.16 -16.36 -10.75
C LYS A 155 11.66 -15.68 -9.46
N SER A 156 12.75 -14.93 -9.56
CA SER A 156 13.30 -14.12 -8.47
C SER A 156 12.41 -12.95 -8.04
N HIS A 157 11.43 -12.56 -8.88
CA HIS A 157 10.45 -11.51 -8.59
C HIS A 157 9.16 -12.03 -7.96
N ARG A 158 9.01 -13.36 -7.79
CA ARG A 158 7.82 -13.95 -7.15
C ARG A 158 7.73 -13.51 -5.70
N ASN A 159 6.55 -13.07 -5.31
CA ASN A 159 6.31 -12.50 -3.97
C ASN A 159 4.83 -12.64 -3.58
N PRO A 160 4.46 -12.42 -2.29
CA PRO A 160 3.07 -12.55 -1.86
C PRO A 160 2.09 -11.63 -2.58
N PHE A 161 2.53 -10.48 -3.14
CA PHE A 161 1.66 -9.52 -3.83
C PHE A 161 1.29 -9.98 -5.25
N ASP A 162 2.00 -10.93 -5.84
CA ASP A 162 1.63 -11.53 -7.14
C ASP A 162 0.25 -12.23 -7.09
N HIS A 163 -0.25 -12.45 -5.88
CA HIS A 163 -1.61 -12.96 -5.66
C HIS A 163 -2.66 -12.08 -6.36
N GLN A 164 -2.44 -10.75 -6.39
CA GLN A 164 -3.38 -9.81 -7.02
C GLN A 164 -3.49 -10.02 -8.54
N LEU A 165 -2.40 -10.43 -9.18
CA LEU A 165 -2.43 -10.84 -10.59
C LEU A 165 -3.20 -12.14 -10.76
N ARG A 166 -2.97 -13.14 -9.90
CA ARG A 166 -3.62 -14.45 -9.97
C ARG A 166 -5.12 -14.40 -9.71
N THR A 167 -5.61 -13.39 -8.97
CA THR A 167 -7.06 -13.21 -8.74
C THR A 167 -7.85 -12.92 -10.02
N THR A 168 -7.19 -12.43 -11.08
CA THR A 168 -7.82 -12.24 -12.39
C THR A 168 -7.98 -13.53 -13.19
N GLY A 169 -7.52 -14.68 -12.66
CA GLY A 169 -7.58 -15.99 -13.32
C GLY A 169 -6.34 -16.38 -14.11
N VAL A 170 -5.35 -15.48 -14.23
CA VAL A 170 -4.13 -15.76 -15.01
C VAL A 170 -3.22 -16.79 -14.35
N LYS A 171 -2.49 -17.50 -15.19
CA LYS A 171 -1.35 -18.32 -14.79
C LYS A 171 -0.08 -17.48 -14.88
N LEU A 172 0.72 -17.47 -13.81
CA LEU A 172 2.06 -16.88 -13.84
C LEU A 172 3.06 -17.87 -14.45
N ILE A 173 3.82 -17.40 -15.41
CA ILE A 173 4.87 -18.15 -16.10
C ILE A 173 6.21 -17.63 -15.62
N ASP A 174 6.91 -18.48 -14.87
CA ASP A 174 8.20 -18.15 -14.29
C ASP A 174 9.30 -18.23 -15.34
N VAL A 175 10.07 -17.16 -15.47
CA VAL A 175 11.28 -17.07 -16.32
C VAL A 175 12.42 -16.48 -15.49
N GLU A 176 13.67 -16.68 -15.90
CA GLU A 176 14.80 -16.02 -15.24
C GLU A 176 15.78 -15.45 -16.27
N THR A 177 15.96 -16.12 -17.39
CA THR A 177 16.87 -15.71 -18.46
C THR A 177 16.11 -15.14 -19.66
N ARG A 178 16.83 -14.47 -20.56
CA ARG A 178 16.28 -14.01 -21.85
C ARG A 178 15.78 -15.18 -22.69
N ASP A 179 16.45 -16.33 -22.64
CA ASP A 179 16.04 -17.52 -23.38
C ASP A 179 14.76 -18.13 -22.83
N ASP A 180 14.61 -18.18 -21.49
CA ASP A 180 13.36 -18.59 -20.85
C ASP A 180 12.22 -17.66 -21.28
N LEU A 181 12.45 -16.34 -21.25
CA LEU A 181 11.46 -15.34 -21.66
C LEU A 181 11.02 -15.56 -23.10
N ARG A 182 11.99 -15.72 -24.03
CA ARG A 182 11.70 -15.98 -25.45
C ARG A 182 10.85 -17.22 -25.66
N GLN A 183 11.12 -18.28 -24.90
CA GLN A 183 10.36 -19.53 -24.98
C GLN A 183 8.98 -19.43 -24.35
N ALA A 184 8.80 -18.56 -23.34
CA ALA A 184 7.55 -18.35 -22.62
C ALA A 184 6.54 -17.51 -23.41
N ILE A 185 7.00 -16.68 -24.34
CA ILE A 185 6.10 -15.85 -25.18
C ILE A 185 5.22 -16.74 -26.04
N SER A 186 3.92 -16.58 -25.91
CA SER A 186 2.91 -17.35 -26.64
C SER A 186 1.68 -16.49 -26.99
N PRO A 187 0.77 -16.96 -27.84
CA PRO A 187 -0.51 -16.27 -28.08
C PRO A 187 -1.35 -16.08 -26.80
N ARG A 188 -1.10 -16.85 -25.75
CA ARG A 188 -1.77 -16.71 -24.45
C ARG A 188 -1.14 -15.64 -23.55
N THR A 189 0.04 -15.13 -23.89
CA THR A 189 0.73 -14.12 -23.08
C THR A 189 -0.05 -12.80 -23.10
N ALA A 190 -0.57 -12.40 -21.95
CA ALA A 190 -1.31 -11.16 -21.76
C ALA A 190 -0.38 -9.98 -21.40
N MET A 191 0.57 -10.22 -20.50
CA MET A 191 1.39 -9.16 -19.92
C MET A 191 2.74 -9.71 -19.44
N MET A 192 3.74 -8.86 -19.39
CA MET A 192 5.00 -9.06 -18.68
C MET A 192 4.99 -8.22 -17.41
N HIS A 193 5.15 -8.85 -16.24
CA HIS A 193 5.13 -8.20 -14.93
C HIS A 193 6.54 -8.07 -14.36
N PHE A 194 6.85 -6.91 -13.79
CA PHE A 194 8.11 -6.62 -13.10
C PHE A 194 7.84 -6.17 -11.68
N SER A 195 8.51 -6.76 -10.69
CA SER A 195 8.45 -6.33 -9.28
C SER A 195 9.72 -5.57 -8.97
N ASN A 196 9.65 -4.24 -8.95
CA ASN A 196 10.85 -3.40 -8.95
C ASN A 196 11.75 -3.59 -7.72
N PHE A 197 11.17 -3.86 -6.54
CA PHE A 197 11.95 -4.12 -5.33
C PHE A 197 12.89 -5.34 -5.45
N ALA A 198 12.61 -6.25 -6.39
CA ALA A 198 13.44 -7.42 -6.68
C ALA A 198 14.42 -7.22 -7.86
N ASN A 199 14.54 -6.00 -8.40
CA ASN A 199 15.40 -5.71 -9.56
C ASN A 199 16.85 -6.19 -9.41
N SER A 200 17.44 -6.07 -8.22
CA SER A 200 18.80 -6.55 -7.96
C SER A 200 18.93 -8.08 -8.04
N GLN A 201 17.85 -8.81 -7.75
CA GLN A 201 17.80 -10.28 -7.70
C GLN A 201 17.57 -10.92 -9.08
N GLY A 202 16.79 -10.25 -9.96
CA GLY A 202 16.50 -10.74 -11.30
C GLY A 202 17.68 -10.64 -12.25
N GLN A 203 17.77 -11.55 -13.22
CA GLN A 203 18.79 -11.49 -14.26
C GLN A 203 18.49 -10.40 -15.29
N ILE A 204 17.22 -10.23 -15.64
CA ILE A 204 16.76 -9.20 -16.58
C ILE A 204 16.40 -7.96 -15.76
N LYS A 205 17.10 -6.84 -15.99
CA LYS A 205 16.91 -5.60 -15.22
C LYS A 205 15.75 -4.77 -15.75
N VAL A 206 15.34 -3.79 -14.97
CA VAL A 206 14.13 -2.98 -15.19
C VAL A 206 14.09 -2.32 -16.57
N ASP A 207 15.20 -1.78 -17.03
CA ASP A 207 15.29 -1.12 -18.35
C ASP A 207 15.32 -2.11 -19.52
N GLU A 208 15.88 -3.28 -19.31
CA GLU A 208 15.90 -4.35 -20.30
C GLU A 208 14.53 -5.03 -20.42
N TRP A 209 13.84 -5.25 -19.28
CA TRP A 209 12.51 -5.85 -19.27
C TRP A 209 11.52 -5.11 -20.17
N VAL A 210 11.51 -3.77 -20.08
CA VAL A 210 10.63 -2.95 -20.92
C VAL A 210 11.03 -2.96 -22.38
N LYS A 211 12.33 -3.06 -22.71
CA LYS A 211 12.81 -3.20 -24.09
C LYS A 211 12.34 -4.53 -24.71
N LEU A 212 12.47 -5.62 -23.97
CA LEU A 212 12.01 -6.94 -24.40
C LEU A 212 10.49 -6.98 -24.55
N ALA A 213 9.73 -6.37 -23.63
CA ALA A 213 8.30 -6.27 -23.75
C ALA A 213 7.86 -5.56 -25.04
N LYS A 214 8.54 -4.48 -25.41
CA LYS A 214 8.31 -3.77 -26.68
C LYS A 214 8.69 -4.62 -27.89
N GLU A 215 9.80 -5.32 -27.84
CA GLU A 215 10.25 -6.23 -28.92
C GLU A 215 9.19 -7.31 -29.19
N TYR A 216 8.67 -7.93 -28.13
CA TYR A 216 7.65 -8.98 -28.25
C TYR A 216 6.22 -8.43 -28.39
N LYS A 217 6.03 -7.11 -28.35
CA LYS A 217 4.72 -6.44 -28.43
C LYS A 217 3.75 -6.93 -27.34
N VAL A 218 4.25 -7.18 -26.16
CA VAL A 218 3.49 -7.59 -24.98
C VAL A 218 3.44 -6.41 -24.01
N PRO A 219 2.25 -6.00 -23.53
CA PRO A 219 2.16 -4.95 -22.49
C PRO A 219 2.99 -5.32 -21.26
N CYS A 220 3.62 -4.33 -20.63
CA CYS A 220 4.37 -4.54 -19.39
C CYS A 220 3.92 -3.63 -18.26
N MET A 221 3.91 -4.20 -17.05
CA MET A 221 3.57 -3.50 -15.80
C MET A 221 4.74 -3.58 -14.84
N ASN A 222 5.06 -2.44 -14.18
CA ASN A 222 6.02 -2.38 -13.09
C ASN A 222 5.31 -2.15 -11.75
N ASP A 223 5.50 -3.05 -10.79
CA ASP A 223 5.13 -2.82 -9.40
C ASP A 223 6.24 -2.03 -8.70
N ALA A 224 6.01 -0.73 -8.60
CA ALA A 224 6.87 0.27 -7.96
C ALA A 224 6.24 0.79 -6.64
N ALA A 225 5.46 -0.04 -5.95
CA ALA A 225 4.63 0.36 -4.81
C ALA A 225 5.40 1.07 -3.68
N ALA A 226 6.70 0.81 -3.52
CA ALA A 226 7.54 1.37 -2.46
C ALA A 226 8.75 2.17 -2.99
N ASP A 227 8.75 2.55 -4.25
CA ASP A 227 9.95 3.05 -4.96
C ASP A 227 10.15 4.56 -4.88
N THR A 228 9.34 5.26 -4.12
CA THR A 228 9.58 6.66 -3.84
C THR A 228 9.83 6.85 -2.34
N PRO A 229 10.88 7.58 -1.91
CA PRO A 229 11.89 8.26 -2.73
C PRO A 229 12.79 7.28 -3.51
N PRO A 230 13.54 7.72 -4.54
CA PRO A 230 13.61 9.07 -5.12
C PRO A 230 12.32 9.52 -5.80
N VAL A 231 12.06 10.83 -5.79
CA VAL A 231 10.83 11.41 -6.37
C VAL A 231 10.70 11.14 -7.86
N SER A 232 11.84 11.10 -8.56
CA SER A 232 11.88 10.90 -10.02
C SER A 232 11.28 9.57 -10.45
N HIS A 233 11.29 8.54 -9.60
CA HIS A 233 10.70 7.25 -9.90
C HIS A 233 9.19 7.34 -10.23
N LEU A 234 8.51 8.39 -9.76
CA LEU A 234 7.09 8.64 -10.09
C LEU A 234 6.83 8.86 -11.58
N TRP A 235 7.85 9.24 -12.36
CA TRP A 235 7.77 9.42 -13.82
C TRP A 235 8.81 8.63 -14.61
N ASP A 236 9.91 8.19 -14.00
CA ASP A 236 11.02 7.53 -14.71
C ASP A 236 10.57 6.24 -15.41
N TYR A 237 9.77 5.41 -14.76
CA TYR A 237 9.29 4.16 -15.37
C TYR A 237 8.33 4.39 -16.53
N ALA A 238 7.48 5.43 -16.46
CA ALA A 238 6.65 5.85 -17.58
C ALA A 238 7.50 6.35 -18.74
N ASN A 239 8.56 7.15 -18.47
CA ASN A 239 9.52 7.63 -19.45
C ASN A 239 10.36 6.49 -20.07
N MET A 240 10.67 5.42 -19.31
CA MET A 240 11.28 4.20 -19.88
C MET A 240 10.35 3.51 -20.86
N GLY A 241 9.03 3.73 -20.72
CA GLY A 241 7.98 3.21 -21.59
C GLY A 241 7.30 1.95 -21.05
N TYR A 242 7.25 1.76 -19.73
CA TYR A 242 6.31 0.81 -19.12
C TYR A 242 4.89 1.21 -19.46
N ASP A 243 4.07 0.25 -19.88
CA ASP A 243 2.67 0.52 -20.23
C ASP A 243 1.83 0.87 -19.00
N LEU A 244 2.13 0.24 -17.86
CA LEU A 244 1.50 0.50 -16.56
C LEU A 244 2.56 0.49 -15.44
N VAL A 245 2.39 1.36 -14.45
CA VAL A 245 3.22 1.45 -13.24
C VAL A 245 2.32 1.63 -12.02
N THR A 246 2.60 0.94 -10.93
CA THR A 246 1.77 1.04 -9.71
C THR A 246 2.54 1.65 -8.56
N PHE A 247 1.91 2.57 -7.80
CA PHE A 247 2.46 3.18 -6.60
C PHE A 247 1.46 3.10 -5.44
N SER A 248 1.98 2.95 -4.22
CA SER A 248 1.18 3.03 -3.01
C SER A 248 1.15 4.47 -2.47
N GLY A 249 -0.03 5.02 -2.27
CA GLY A 249 -0.21 6.36 -1.70
C GLY A 249 0.03 6.41 -0.18
N GLY A 250 -0.21 5.31 0.52
CA GLY A 250 -0.04 5.19 1.97
C GLY A 250 1.39 4.89 2.44
N LYS A 251 2.38 5.11 1.58
CA LYS A 251 3.82 4.98 1.91
C LYS A 251 4.47 6.36 2.00
N ALA A 252 5.61 6.59 1.35
CA ALA A 252 6.35 7.85 1.45
C ALA A 252 5.56 9.09 0.99
N ILE A 253 4.64 8.93 0.09
CA ILE A 253 3.72 10.01 -0.34
C ILE A 253 2.87 10.53 0.83
N ARG A 254 2.64 9.69 1.86
CA ARG A 254 1.84 10.00 3.06
C ARG A 254 0.42 10.42 2.73
N GLY A 255 -0.17 9.77 1.72
CA GLY A 255 -1.59 9.84 1.39
C GLY A 255 -2.42 8.86 2.23
N PRO A 256 -3.74 8.79 1.97
CA PRO A 256 -4.58 7.80 2.63
C PRO A 256 -4.05 6.38 2.43
N GLN A 257 -4.07 5.56 3.48
CA GLN A 257 -3.55 4.19 3.44
C GLN A 257 -4.24 3.32 2.38
N CYS A 258 -5.53 3.55 2.15
CA CYS A 258 -6.32 2.85 1.13
C CYS A 258 -6.23 3.51 -0.26
N ALA A 259 -5.27 4.41 -0.51
CA ALA A 259 -5.09 5.02 -1.82
C ALA A 259 -3.76 4.58 -2.46
N GLY A 260 -3.77 4.47 -3.79
CA GLY A 260 -2.61 4.24 -4.63
C GLY A 260 -2.85 4.80 -6.02
N MET A 261 -1.89 4.60 -6.91
CA MET A 261 -1.98 5.07 -8.28
C MET A 261 -1.63 3.96 -9.26
N LEU A 262 -2.39 3.88 -10.34
CA LEU A 262 -2.02 3.23 -11.58
C LEU A 262 -1.67 4.32 -12.59
N ILE A 263 -0.42 4.40 -12.99
CA ILE A 263 0.07 5.35 -14.00
C ILE A 263 0.32 4.56 -15.28
N GLY A 264 -0.05 5.09 -16.44
CA GLY A 264 0.23 4.40 -17.69
C GLY A 264 -0.49 4.95 -18.91
N ARG A 265 -0.47 4.17 -19.98
CA ARG A 265 -1.14 4.48 -21.24
C ARG A 265 -2.63 4.74 -21.03
N LYS A 266 -3.14 5.79 -21.65
CA LYS A 266 -4.54 6.26 -21.50
C LYS A 266 -5.57 5.17 -21.82
N ASP A 267 -5.33 4.35 -22.84
CA ASP A 267 -6.21 3.25 -23.21
C ASP A 267 -6.27 2.19 -22.13
N LEU A 268 -5.12 1.74 -21.62
CA LEU A 268 -5.04 0.70 -20.57
C LEU A 268 -5.57 1.20 -19.22
N VAL A 269 -5.31 2.45 -18.87
CA VAL A 269 -5.87 3.06 -17.65
C VAL A 269 -7.39 3.21 -17.75
N ALA A 270 -7.93 3.57 -18.93
CA ALA A 270 -9.37 3.60 -19.16
C ALA A 270 -10.00 2.19 -19.02
N TYR A 271 -9.37 1.17 -19.57
CA TYR A 271 -9.83 -0.22 -19.42
C TYR A 271 -9.73 -0.70 -17.96
N ALA A 272 -8.70 -0.29 -17.22
CA ALA A 272 -8.58 -0.57 -15.79
C ALA A 272 -9.74 0.04 -15.00
N LEU A 273 -10.14 1.28 -15.33
CA LEU A 273 -11.29 1.94 -14.71
C LEU A 273 -12.59 1.18 -14.96
N LEU A 274 -12.82 0.66 -16.19
CA LEU A 274 -14.00 -0.15 -16.50
C LEU A 274 -14.06 -1.45 -15.66
N ASN A 275 -12.93 -1.96 -15.23
CA ASN A 275 -12.81 -3.15 -14.38
C ASN A 275 -12.83 -2.84 -12.88
N ASN A 276 -13.09 -1.59 -12.48
CA ASN A 276 -13.03 -1.13 -11.11
C ASN A 276 -14.33 -0.43 -10.67
N SER A 277 -14.46 -0.13 -9.37
CA SER A 277 -15.49 0.80 -8.89
C SER A 277 -15.36 2.14 -9.64
N PRO A 278 -16.47 2.84 -10.00
CA PRO A 278 -17.84 2.61 -9.55
C PRO A 278 -18.68 1.60 -10.36
N HIS A 279 -18.08 0.90 -11.34
CA HIS A 279 -18.81 -0.11 -12.12
C HIS A 279 -19.23 -1.30 -11.24
N GLU A 280 -20.44 -1.84 -11.46
CA GLU A 280 -21.07 -2.76 -10.49
C GLU A 280 -20.62 -4.22 -10.66
N ASP A 281 -20.60 -4.73 -11.89
CA ASP A 281 -20.33 -6.15 -12.19
C ASP A 281 -18.92 -6.31 -12.74
N THR A 282 -17.92 -6.04 -11.87
CA THR A 282 -16.50 -6.05 -12.21
C THR A 282 -15.67 -6.68 -11.10
N ILE A 283 -14.49 -7.20 -11.43
CA ILE A 283 -13.58 -7.80 -10.46
C ILE A 283 -13.11 -6.79 -9.39
N GLY A 284 -12.93 -5.54 -9.75
CA GLY A 284 -12.50 -4.46 -8.85
C GLY A 284 -13.63 -3.79 -8.06
N ARG A 285 -14.89 -4.27 -8.17
CA ARG A 285 -16.03 -3.63 -7.51
C ARG A 285 -15.88 -3.53 -5.99
N SER A 286 -15.25 -4.49 -5.36
CA SER A 286 -14.99 -4.49 -3.92
C SER A 286 -13.84 -3.56 -3.50
N GLN A 287 -13.01 -3.13 -4.42
CA GLN A 287 -11.81 -2.29 -4.19
C GLN A 287 -12.13 -0.81 -4.42
N LYS A 288 -13.26 -0.34 -3.92
CA LYS A 288 -13.65 1.06 -4.11
C LYS A 288 -12.81 1.99 -3.22
N VAL A 289 -12.20 2.98 -3.86
CA VAL A 289 -11.59 4.12 -3.19
C VAL A 289 -12.65 5.22 -3.05
N GLY A 290 -12.75 5.84 -1.88
CA GLY A 290 -13.74 6.89 -1.63
C GLY A 290 -13.33 8.24 -2.25
N LYS A 291 -14.29 9.13 -2.43
CA LYS A 291 -14.02 10.47 -2.97
C LYS A 291 -13.05 11.27 -2.08
N GLU A 292 -13.11 11.03 -0.79
CA GLU A 292 -12.22 11.63 0.20
C GLU A 292 -10.78 11.18 0.01
N GLU A 293 -10.57 9.89 -0.20
CA GLU A 293 -9.26 9.29 -0.42
C GLU A 293 -8.69 9.70 -1.79
N ILE A 294 -9.52 9.82 -2.83
CA ILE A 294 -9.07 10.31 -4.15
C ILE A 294 -8.55 11.74 -4.02
N ILE A 295 -9.31 12.63 -3.38
CA ILE A 295 -8.87 14.02 -3.14
C ILE A 295 -7.64 14.06 -2.22
N GLY A 296 -7.63 13.24 -1.17
CA GLY A 296 -6.49 13.09 -0.27
C GLY A 296 -5.22 12.64 -1.00
N MET A 297 -5.35 11.69 -1.94
CA MET A 297 -4.22 11.21 -2.75
C MET A 297 -3.64 12.30 -3.65
N VAL A 298 -4.50 13.05 -4.34
CA VAL A 298 -4.08 14.18 -5.21
C VAL A 298 -3.34 15.23 -4.38
N LYS A 299 -3.90 15.59 -3.20
CA LYS A 299 -3.27 16.59 -2.31
C LYS A 299 -1.97 16.08 -1.71
N ALA A 300 -1.91 14.79 -1.31
CA ALA A 300 -0.69 14.19 -0.78
C ALA A 300 0.44 14.20 -1.81
N LEU A 301 0.13 13.88 -3.06
CA LEU A 301 1.10 13.93 -4.16
C LEU A 301 1.59 15.36 -4.40
N GLU A 302 0.69 16.35 -4.42
CA GLU A 302 1.06 17.77 -4.54
C GLU A 302 2.05 18.19 -3.45
N LEU A 303 1.77 17.85 -2.19
CA LEU A 303 2.66 18.14 -1.06
C LEU A 303 3.99 17.43 -1.19
N TYR A 304 3.97 16.13 -1.53
CA TYR A 304 5.17 15.32 -1.69
C TYR A 304 6.12 15.86 -2.76
N LEU A 305 5.57 16.32 -3.90
CA LEU A 305 6.37 16.90 -4.99
C LEU A 305 7.01 18.25 -4.63
N ASN A 306 6.49 18.94 -3.61
CA ASN A 306 6.98 20.25 -3.16
C ASN A 306 7.85 20.16 -1.89
N GLU A 307 8.12 18.97 -1.36
CA GLU A 307 8.98 18.77 -0.19
C GLU A 307 10.47 18.94 -0.54
N ASP A 308 11.24 19.40 0.44
CA ASP A 308 12.70 19.33 0.38
C ASP A 308 13.18 17.93 0.80
N HIS A 309 13.30 17.04 -0.18
CA HIS A 309 13.65 15.64 0.05
C HIS A 309 15.08 15.45 0.57
N GLU A 310 16.00 16.36 0.27
CA GLU A 310 17.37 16.31 0.79
C GLU A 310 17.38 16.65 2.29
N ALA A 311 16.68 17.72 2.68
CA ALA A 311 16.53 18.10 4.07
C ALA A 311 15.85 17.00 4.90
N LEU A 312 14.79 16.38 4.36
CA LEU A 312 14.09 15.26 5.02
C LEU A 312 15.00 14.04 5.17
N THR A 313 15.75 13.67 4.14
CA THR A 313 16.69 12.54 4.20
C THR A 313 17.77 12.78 5.25
N LYS A 314 18.27 14.02 5.32
CA LYS A 314 19.23 14.42 6.34
C LYS A 314 18.64 14.35 7.75
N GLU A 315 17.42 14.81 7.95
CA GLU A 315 16.71 14.73 9.23
C GLU A 315 16.55 13.27 9.69
N TRP A 316 16.17 12.37 8.78
CA TRP A 316 16.06 10.94 9.08
C TRP A 316 17.40 10.33 9.49
N GLN A 317 18.48 10.67 8.77
CA GLN A 317 19.82 10.23 9.11
C GLN A 317 20.27 10.78 10.48
N ASP A 318 20.08 12.06 10.74
CA ASP A 318 20.45 12.71 12.00
C ASP A 318 19.74 12.05 13.22
N ARG A 319 18.46 11.67 13.07
CA ARG A 319 17.70 10.91 14.09
C ARG A 319 18.32 9.54 14.36
N LEU A 320 18.65 8.77 13.32
CA LEU A 320 19.29 7.47 13.46
C LEU A 320 20.67 7.60 14.15
N GLU A 321 21.47 8.57 13.77
CA GLU A 321 22.76 8.84 14.40
C GLU A 321 22.63 9.25 15.87
N SER A 322 21.59 10.04 16.20
CA SER A 322 21.28 10.40 17.58
C SER A 322 20.98 9.19 18.44
N ILE A 323 20.18 8.24 17.92
CA ILE A 323 19.88 6.96 18.58
C ILE A 323 21.17 6.15 18.71
N SER A 324 21.91 5.98 17.62
CA SER A 324 23.17 5.23 17.59
C SER A 324 24.16 5.70 18.66
N ARG A 325 24.43 7.02 18.74
CA ARG A 325 25.33 7.60 19.75
C ARG A 325 24.93 7.28 21.20
N GLN A 326 23.67 7.02 21.46
CA GLN A 326 23.23 6.66 22.81
C GLN A 326 23.36 5.18 23.09
N ILE A 327 22.90 4.33 22.16
CA ILE A 327 22.87 2.89 22.37
C ILE A 327 24.28 2.26 22.32
N THR A 328 25.19 2.79 21.51
CA THR A 328 26.58 2.30 21.42
C THR A 328 27.43 2.59 22.66
N LYS A 329 26.92 3.38 23.63
CA LYS A 329 27.52 3.50 24.98
C LYS A 329 27.29 2.24 25.83
N VAL A 330 26.40 1.33 25.41
CA VAL A 330 26.22 0.03 26.07
C VAL A 330 27.30 -0.92 25.52
N PRO A 331 28.17 -1.49 26.37
CA PRO A 331 29.22 -2.41 25.91
C PRO A 331 28.63 -3.59 25.14
N GLY A 332 29.20 -3.90 23.97
CA GLY A 332 28.72 -5.00 23.12
C GLY A 332 27.64 -4.62 22.11
N VAL A 333 27.27 -3.34 22.02
CA VAL A 333 26.34 -2.83 21.02
C VAL A 333 27.06 -2.07 19.93
N THR A 334 26.83 -2.44 18.69
CA THR A 334 27.33 -1.74 17.49
C THR A 334 26.20 -1.41 16.54
N THR A 335 26.40 -0.44 15.67
CA THR A 335 25.44 -0.04 14.65
C THR A 335 26.09 0.10 13.29
N SER A 336 25.32 -0.15 12.23
CA SER A 336 25.70 0.18 10.85
C SER A 336 24.54 0.85 10.14
N PHE A 337 24.86 1.76 9.20
CA PHE A 337 23.88 2.47 8.40
C PHE A 337 23.90 1.98 6.96
N PHE A 338 22.76 1.99 6.32
CA PHE A 338 22.64 1.68 4.89
C PHE A 338 21.37 2.32 4.32
N VAL A 339 21.35 2.49 3.01
CA VAL A 339 20.16 2.87 2.25
C VAL A 339 19.89 1.75 1.26
N PRO A 340 18.69 1.13 1.26
CA PRO A 340 18.34 0.15 0.24
C PRO A 340 18.44 0.76 -1.15
N GLU A 341 18.94 0.01 -2.12
CA GLU A 341 19.10 0.50 -3.50
C GLU A 341 17.73 0.84 -4.12
N ILE A 342 16.74 -0.01 -3.88
CA ILE A 342 15.39 0.10 -4.43
C ILE A 342 14.39 -0.19 -3.31
N ALA A 343 13.22 0.43 -3.39
CA ALA A 343 12.13 0.34 -2.43
C ALA A 343 12.52 0.79 -1.00
N ASN A 344 11.71 1.64 -0.41
CA ASN A 344 12.05 2.25 0.89
C ASN A 344 13.47 2.83 0.91
N HIS A 345 13.85 3.55 -0.15
CA HIS A 345 15.16 4.17 -0.33
C HIS A 345 15.34 5.36 0.62
N VAL A 346 15.42 5.04 1.91
CA VAL A 346 15.59 5.96 3.03
C VAL A 346 16.70 5.42 3.94
N PRO A 347 17.31 6.25 4.81
CA PRO A 347 18.31 5.78 5.76
C PRO A 347 17.74 4.71 6.71
N HIS A 348 18.50 3.63 6.83
CA HIS A 348 18.25 2.53 7.77
C HIS A 348 19.42 2.37 8.71
N MET A 349 19.15 1.84 9.90
CA MET A 349 20.15 1.44 10.87
C MET A 349 19.95 0.00 11.27
N ARG A 350 21.06 -0.76 11.32
CA ARG A 350 21.11 -2.07 11.95
C ARG A 350 21.80 -1.96 13.29
N ILE A 351 21.24 -2.61 14.31
CA ILE A 351 21.78 -2.69 15.66
C ILE A 351 22.20 -4.14 15.91
N ILE A 352 23.46 -4.35 16.23
CA ILE A 352 24.06 -5.67 16.40
C ILE A 352 24.52 -5.80 17.86
N PHE A 353 24.27 -6.95 18.46
CA PHE A 353 24.64 -7.28 19.83
C PHE A 353 25.75 -8.33 19.85
N ASP A 354 26.76 -8.10 20.66
CA ASP A 354 27.75 -9.12 21.03
C ASP A 354 27.12 -10.09 22.05
N PRO A 355 26.87 -11.35 21.70
CA PRO A 355 26.20 -12.30 22.60
C PRO A 355 27.03 -12.63 23.86
N ALA A 356 28.35 -12.34 23.86
CA ALA A 356 29.19 -12.47 25.06
C ALA A 356 28.93 -11.35 26.08
N LYS A 357 28.34 -10.23 25.66
CA LYS A 357 28.12 -9.04 26.50
C LYS A 357 26.64 -8.71 26.71
N ILE A 358 25.77 -9.15 25.81
CA ILE A 358 24.33 -8.92 25.86
C ILE A 358 23.63 -10.29 25.87
N SER A 359 22.93 -10.61 26.96
CA SER A 359 22.32 -11.92 27.18
C SER A 359 20.99 -12.15 26.48
N VAL A 360 20.43 -11.12 25.81
CA VAL A 360 19.16 -11.21 25.06
C VAL A 360 19.41 -11.19 23.56
N THR A 361 18.56 -11.91 22.83
CA THR A 361 18.58 -11.93 21.37
C THR A 361 17.86 -10.72 20.78
N PRO A 362 18.12 -10.35 19.51
CA PRO A 362 17.38 -9.29 18.82
C PRO A 362 15.85 -9.52 18.84
N LYS A 363 15.41 -10.77 18.75
CA LYS A 363 13.98 -11.13 18.80
C LYS A 363 13.36 -10.83 20.17
N GLU A 364 14.08 -11.14 21.25
CA GLU A 364 13.63 -10.85 22.62
C GLU A 364 13.60 -9.34 22.87
N VAL A 365 14.62 -8.58 22.41
CA VAL A 365 14.61 -7.12 22.50
C VAL A 365 13.44 -6.53 21.72
N SER A 366 13.16 -7.02 20.53
CA SER A 366 12.00 -6.58 19.73
C SER A 366 10.68 -6.84 20.49
N GLN A 367 10.56 -7.97 21.19
CA GLN A 367 9.37 -8.27 21.99
C GLN A 367 9.28 -7.36 23.23
N LEU A 368 10.38 -7.14 23.95
CA LEU A 368 10.42 -6.25 25.12
C LEU A 368 10.06 -4.79 24.74
N LEU A 369 10.50 -4.33 23.56
CA LEU A 369 10.13 -3.02 23.02
C LEU A 369 8.64 -2.96 22.68
N LYS A 370 8.09 -4.01 22.09
CA LYS A 370 6.67 -4.10 21.76
C LYS A 370 5.79 -4.08 23.02
N ASP A 371 6.24 -4.69 24.10
CA ASP A 371 5.53 -4.77 25.38
C ASP A 371 5.78 -3.54 26.27
N SER A 372 6.67 -2.62 25.87
CA SER A 372 6.96 -1.40 26.61
C SER A 372 5.85 -0.35 26.51
N LYS A 373 5.93 0.68 27.34
CA LYS A 373 5.05 1.86 27.29
C LYS A 373 5.90 3.13 27.13
N PRO A 374 5.82 3.81 25.98
CA PRO A 374 5.04 3.44 24.79
C PRO A 374 5.58 2.18 24.10
N SER A 375 4.70 1.49 23.37
CA SER A 375 5.07 0.32 22.56
C SER A 375 5.91 0.78 21.35
N ILE A 376 6.99 0.05 21.03
CA ILE A 376 7.91 0.37 19.94
C ILE A 376 8.04 -0.85 19.04
N VAL A 377 7.90 -0.66 17.72
CA VAL A 377 8.00 -1.74 16.74
C VAL A 377 9.24 -1.57 15.87
N MET A 378 10.10 -2.60 15.86
CA MET A 378 11.31 -2.71 15.05
C MET A 378 11.32 -4.01 14.25
N SER A 379 12.07 -4.04 13.15
CA SER A 379 12.32 -5.26 12.39
C SER A 379 13.37 -6.13 13.07
N VAL A 380 13.23 -7.45 12.93
CA VAL A 380 14.28 -8.42 13.27
C VAL A 380 14.86 -8.92 11.95
N GLY A 381 16.18 -8.85 11.80
CA GLY A 381 16.85 -9.32 10.58
C GLY A 381 16.76 -10.84 10.47
N GLU A 382 16.24 -11.33 9.34
CA GLU A 382 16.19 -12.77 9.06
C GLU A 382 17.51 -13.29 8.53
N GLU A 383 18.14 -12.57 7.59
CA GLU A 383 19.40 -12.98 6.94
C GLU A 383 20.65 -12.54 7.71
N GLN A 384 20.55 -11.45 8.47
CA GLN A 384 21.67 -10.92 9.26
C GLN A 384 21.19 -10.64 10.67
N PRO A 385 21.84 -11.23 11.70
CA PRO A 385 21.41 -11.07 13.08
C PRO A 385 21.47 -9.59 13.50
N GLY A 386 20.39 -9.11 14.11
CA GLY A 386 20.29 -7.73 14.59
C GLY A 386 18.86 -7.20 14.57
N LEU A 387 18.69 -6.02 15.14
CA LEU A 387 17.46 -5.22 14.96
C LEU A 387 17.64 -4.28 13.79
N GLY A 388 16.62 -4.15 12.97
CA GLY A 388 16.55 -3.19 11.88
C GLY A 388 15.58 -2.07 12.21
N MET A 389 15.95 -0.83 11.91
CA MET A 389 15.05 0.31 12.01
C MET A 389 15.31 1.36 10.93
N ASN A 390 14.31 2.14 10.66
CA ASN A 390 14.41 3.44 10.00
C ASN A 390 13.65 4.50 10.81
N SER A 391 13.89 5.77 10.52
CA SER A 391 13.34 6.88 11.30
C SER A 391 12.34 7.74 10.52
N PHE A 392 12.05 7.37 9.28
CA PHE A 392 11.29 8.26 8.40
C PHE A 392 9.81 8.40 8.78
N MET A 393 9.26 7.48 9.61
CA MET A 393 7.91 7.60 10.20
C MET A 393 7.91 8.06 11.65
N LEU A 394 9.09 8.25 12.29
CA LEU A 394 9.16 8.76 13.64
C LEU A 394 8.64 10.19 13.72
N GLN A 395 7.79 10.45 14.69
CA GLN A 395 7.32 11.80 15.01
C GLN A 395 8.36 12.56 15.86
N PRO A 396 8.30 13.91 15.92
CA PRO A 396 9.23 14.70 16.70
C PRO A 396 9.34 14.23 18.15
N GLY A 397 10.57 13.92 18.60
CA GLY A 397 10.86 13.47 19.97
C GLY A 397 10.77 11.95 20.19
N GLU A 398 10.20 11.19 19.27
CA GLU A 398 10.12 9.72 19.39
C GLU A 398 11.50 9.05 19.31
N ASP A 399 12.44 9.65 18.59
CA ASP A 399 13.85 9.20 18.53
C ASP A 399 14.48 9.10 19.92
N LYS A 400 14.21 10.07 20.80
CA LYS A 400 14.70 10.08 22.17
C LYS A 400 14.06 8.97 23.01
N ILE A 401 12.77 8.73 22.83
CA ILE A 401 12.02 7.68 23.53
C ILE A 401 12.59 6.31 23.10
N VAL A 402 12.77 6.10 21.80
CA VAL A 402 13.34 4.87 21.24
C VAL A 402 14.75 4.62 21.81
N ALA A 403 15.63 5.62 21.77
CA ALA A 403 16.98 5.51 22.30
C ALA A 403 16.99 5.15 23.79
N ASN A 404 16.19 5.83 24.61
CA ASN A 404 16.11 5.57 26.05
C ASN A 404 15.62 4.15 26.38
N GLN A 405 14.59 3.68 25.67
CA GLN A 405 14.05 2.31 25.87
C GLN A 405 15.08 1.25 25.45
N LEU A 406 15.75 1.44 24.31
CA LEU A 406 16.82 0.54 23.88
C LEU A 406 17.97 0.51 24.92
N VAL A 407 18.45 1.68 25.36
CA VAL A 407 19.53 1.75 26.35
C VAL A 407 19.12 1.05 27.66
N ARG A 408 17.88 1.25 28.13
CA ARG A 408 17.38 0.60 29.34
C ARG A 408 17.39 -0.92 29.17
N ILE A 409 16.75 -1.47 28.15
CA ILE A 409 16.65 -2.91 27.91
C ILE A 409 18.04 -3.53 27.77
N LEU A 410 18.91 -2.92 26.97
CA LEU A 410 20.25 -3.46 26.70
C LEU A 410 21.15 -3.45 27.95
N ARG A 411 21.04 -2.42 28.84
CA ARG A 411 21.75 -2.40 30.12
C ARG A 411 21.23 -3.42 31.11
N GLU A 412 19.92 -3.60 31.21
CA GLU A 412 19.30 -4.61 32.09
C GLU A 412 19.76 -6.04 31.74
N HIS A 413 20.20 -6.25 30.49
CA HIS A 413 20.65 -7.56 29.99
C HIS A 413 22.15 -7.59 29.64
N SER A 414 22.93 -6.61 30.07
CA SER A 414 24.39 -6.62 29.92
C SER A 414 25.03 -7.57 30.93
N THR A 415 25.92 -8.46 30.45
CA THR A 415 26.59 -9.50 31.27
C THR A 415 27.87 -9.02 31.97
N GLY A 416 28.22 -7.73 31.86
CA GLY A 416 29.42 -7.17 32.47
C GLY A 416 29.19 -5.76 33.00
N THR A 417 29.37 -5.60 34.28
CA THR A 417 29.68 -4.33 34.95
C THR A 417 31.12 -3.93 34.67
#